data_2fd54c55463b1a01c4935a5e751edd39
#
_entry.id   2fd54c55463b1a01c4935a5e751edd39
#
_cell.length_a   1.000
_cell.length_b   1.000
_cell.length_c   1.000
_cell.angle_alpha   90.00
_cell.angle_beta   90.00
_cell.angle_gamma   90.00
#
_symmetry.space_group_name_H-M   'P 1'
#
loop_
_entity.id
_entity.type
_entity.pdbx_description
1 polymer ?
#
loop_
_entity_poly.entity_id
_entity_poly.type
_entity_poly.pdbx_seq_one_letter_code
_entity_poly.pdbx_strand_id
1 'polypeptide(L)'
;MESPWFRGRTIIIGDAAHACPPLIAQGAAMCAEDAVILAEMLTSGDKVDDVLPAFMERRFPRVKMVLDNSLTLADWEIHPDTPGADPGRIMGQTLGALVAPA
;
A
#
# COMPACT_ATOMS: atom_id res chain seq x y z
N MET A 1 8.60 -5.11 2.39
CA MET A 1 8.08 -3.86 3.03
C MET A 1 8.22 -3.97 4.52
N GLU A 2 8.94 -3.08 5.11
CA GLU A 2 9.16 -3.05 6.56
C GLU A 2 8.25 -2.03 7.24
N SER A 3 7.90 -2.27 8.49
CA SER A 3 7.11 -1.35 9.31
C SER A 3 7.86 -1.06 10.60
N PRO A 4 7.85 0.19 11.11
CA PRO A 4 7.18 1.36 10.52
C PRO A 4 8.02 2.03 9.42
N TRP A 5 7.39 2.86 8.59
CA TRP A 5 8.08 3.63 7.55
C TRP A 5 8.73 4.92 8.09
N PHE A 6 8.64 5.17 9.37
CA PHE A 6 9.19 6.37 9.99
C PHE A 6 10.14 6.03 11.13
N ARG A 7 11.04 6.98 11.42
CA ARG A 7 11.95 6.94 12.55
C ARG A 7 12.12 8.36 13.07
N GLY A 8 11.67 8.62 14.29
CA GLY A 8 11.63 9.98 14.82
C GLY A 8 10.68 10.84 13.97
N ARG A 9 11.20 11.87 13.34
CA ARG A 9 10.46 12.78 12.44
C ARG A 9 10.82 12.60 10.97
N THR A 10 11.52 11.52 10.65
CA THR A 10 11.86 11.14 9.27
C THR A 10 10.93 10.03 8.82
N ILE A 11 10.30 10.17 7.66
CA ILE A 11 9.40 9.17 7.08
C ILE A 11 9.72 8.98 5.60
N ILE A 12 9.58 7.74 5.13
CA ILE A 12 9.56 7.40 3.71
C ILE A 12 8.14 7.01 3.31
N ILE A 13 7.72 7.40 2.12
CA ILE A 13 6.40 7.06 1.57
C ILE A 13 6.54 6.62 0.12
N GLY A 14 5.46 6.11 -0.46
CA GLY A 14 5.44 5.69 -1.85
C GLY A 14 6.41 4.53 -2.11
N ASP A 15 7.02 4.51 -3.28
CA ASP A 15 7.93 3.44 -3.70
C ASP A 15 9.12 3.25 -2.77
N ALA A 16 9.57 4.28 -2.09
CA ALA A 16 10.65 4.16 -1.10
C ALA A 16 10.27 3.22 0.06
N ALA A 17 8.98 3.14 0.39
CA ALA A 17 8.47 2.31 1.48
C ALA A 17 7.86 0.99 0.97
N HIS A 18 7.21 1.00 -0.19
CA HIS A 18 6.37 -0.12 -0.65
C HIS A 18 6.36 -0.31 -2.17
N ALA A 19 7.52 -0.23 -2.82
CA ALA A 19 7.63 -0.58 -4.24
C ALA A 19 7.04 -1.98 -4.49
N CYS A 20 6.22 -2.12 -5.52
CA CYS A 20 5.56 -3.39 -5.83
C CYS A 20 5.59 -3.67 -7.35
N PRO A 21 5.43 -4.96 -7.75
CA PRO A 21 5.26 -5.30 -9.16
C PRO A 21 4.05 -4.57 -9.75
N PRO A 22 4.13 -4.11 -11.03
CA PRO A 22 3.07 -3.29 -11.64
C PRO A 22 1.84 -4.06 -12.12
N LEU A 23 1.63 -5.29 -11.64
CA LEU A 23 0.63 -6.21 -12.18
C LEU A 23 -0.82 -5.81 -11.89
N ILE A 24 -1.06 -5.09 -10.78
CA ILE A 24 -2.39 -4.53 -10.45
C ILE A 24 -2.49 -3.06 -10.89
N ALA A 25 -1.37 -2.45 -11.28
CA ALA A 25 -1.27 -1.06 -11.70
C ALA A 25 -1.71 -0.06 -10.60
N GLN A 26 -1.55 -0.41 -9.33
CA GLN A 26 -1.95 0.43 -8.20
C GLN A 26 -0.78 1.03 -7.41
N GLY A 27 0.46 0.73 -7.79
CA GLY A 27 1.63 1.28 -7.10
C GLY A 27 1.64 2.81 -7.09
N ALA A 28 1.45 3.44 -8.25
CA ALA A 28 1.39 4.89 -8.36
C ALA A 28 0.20 5.49 -7.60
N ALA A 29 -0.95 4.82 -7.61
CA ALA A 29 -2.12 5.25 -6.85
C ALA A 29 -1.85 5.21 -5.34
N MET A 30 -1.18 4.19 -4.84
CA MET A 30 -0.79 4.09 -3.42
C MET A 30 0.20 5.20 -3.04
N CYS A 31 1.13 5.54 -3.92
CA CYS A 31 2.05 6.67 -3.70
C CYS A 31 1.29 8.00 -3.62
N ALA A 32 0.35 8.23 -4.53
CA ALA A 32 -0.49 9.43 -4.53
C ALA A 32 -1.35 9.52 -3.28
N GLU A 33 -1.98 8.41 -2.87
CA GLU A 33 -2.75 8.36 -1.62
C GLU A 33 -1.89 8.67 -0.41
N ASP A 34 -0.69 8.10 -0.31
CA ASP A 34 0.24 8.38 0.77
C ASP A 34 0.51 9.88 0.90
N ALA A 35 0.79 10.54 -0.22
CA ALA A 35 1.09 11.97 -0.24
C ALA A 35 -0.11 12.82 0.21
N VAL A 36 -1.30 12.53 -0.30
CA VAL A 36 -2.52 13.26 0.05
C VAL A 36 -2.88 13.06 1.52
N ILE A 37 -2.89 11.82 1.98
CA ILE A 37 -3.26 11.49 3.36
C ILE A 37 -2.26 12.08 4.34
N LEU A 38 -0.96 11.96 4.07
CA LEU A 38 0.07 12.53 4.94
C LEU A 38 -0.06 14.06 5.02
N ALA A 39 -0.30 14.73 3.89
CA ALA A 39 -0.49 16.18 3.85
C ALA A 39 -1.72 16.60 4.67
N GLU A 40 -2.84 15.88 4.52
CA GLU A 40 -4.05 16.16 5.32
C GLU A 40 -3.80 15.99 6.82
N MET A 41 -3.12 14.92 7.22
CA MET A 41 -2.85 14.65 8.62
C MET A 41 -1.86 15.65 9.22
N LEU A 42 -0.83 16.07 8.46
CA LEU A 42 0.13 17.07 8.93
C LEU A 42 -0.48 18.46 9.08
N THR A 43 -1.54 18.77 8.35
CA THR A 43 -2.21 20.07 8.40
C THR A 43 -3.42 20.09 9.33
N SER A 44 -3.72 18.99 10.02
CA SER A 44 -4.88 18.88 10.93
C SER A 44 -4.69 19.61 12.27
N GLY A 45 -3.47 20.06 12.58
CA GLY A 45 -3.15 20.70 13.84
C GLY A 45 -2.57 19.78 14.91
N ASP A 46 -2.49 18.48 14.63
CA ASP A 46 -1.88 17.50 15.52
C ASP A 46 -0.35 17.60 15.51
N LYS A 47 0.28 17.11 16.57
CA LYS A 47 1.73 17.05 16.65
C LYS A 47 2.28 16.01 15.67
N VAL A 48 3.42 16.31 15.06
CA VAL A 48 4.09 15.38 14.13
C VAL A 48 4.35 14.02 14.78
N ASP A 49 4.76 14.01 16.05
CA ASP A 49 5.03 12.77 16.78
C ASP A 49 3.79 11.88 16.93
N ASP A 50 2.58 12.45 16.89
CA ASP A 50 1.31 11.72 16.93
C ASP A 50 0.82 11.36 15.52
N VAL A 51 1.12 12.19 14.52
CA VAL A 51 0.69 12.01 13.14
C VAL A 51 1.34 10.78 12.50
N LEU A 52 2.64 10.59 12.68
CA LEU A 52 3.35 9.51 12.00
C LEU A 52 2.88 8.12 12.40
N PRO A 53 2.68 7.80 13.70
CA PRO A 53 2.07 6.51 14.06
C PRO A 53 0.65 6.33 13.53
N ALA A 54 -0.18 7.38 13.58
CA ALA A 54 -1.55 7.33 13.07
C ALA A 54 -1.58 7.15 11.54
N PHE A 55 -0.67 7.78 10.82
CA PHE A 55 -0.50 7.59 9.38
C PHE A 55 -0.18 6.13 9.05
N MET A 56 0.76 5.51 9.77
CA MET A 56 1.10 4.11 9.60
C MET A 56 -0.08 3.19 9.83
N GLU A 57 -0.82 3.39 10.92
CA GLU A 57 -1.99 2.59 11.26
C GLU A 57 -3.06 2.67 10.16
N ARG A 58 -3.24 3.84 9.57
CA ARG A 58 -4.20 4.06 8.49
C ARG A 58 -3.75 3.47 7.16
N ARG A 59 -2.47 3.61 6.81
CA ARG A 59 -1.96 3.26 5.47
C ARG A 59 -1.47 1.83 5.33
N PHE A 60 -0.86 1.30 6.37
CA PHE A 60 -0.16 0.01 6.29
C PHE A 60 -1.07 -1.14 5.82
N PRO A 61 -2.27 -1.36 6.37
CA PRO A 61 -3.12 -2.48 5.94
C PRO A 61 -3.51 -2.40 4.46
N ARG A 62 -3.84 -1.20 3.99
CA ARG A 62 -4.26 -0.97 2.61
C ARG A 62 -3.12 -1.19 1.62
N VAL A 63 -1.97 -0.61 1.89
CA VAL A 63 -0.77 -0.75 1.06
C VAL A 63 -0.26 -2.18 1.09
N LYS A 64 -0.26 -2.82 2.27
CA LYS A 64 0.15 -4.21 2.41
C LYS A 64 -0.70 -5.15 1.56
N MET A 65 -2.01 -4.94 1.53
CA MET A 65 -2.91 -5.72 0.69
C MET A 65 -2.53 -5.61 -0.78
N VAL A 66 -2.29 -4.41 -1.29
CA VAL A 66 -1.89 -4.19 -2.69
C VAL A 66 -0.55 -4.87 -2.98
N LEU A 67 0.43 -4.69 -2.10
CA LEU A 67 1.75 -5.29 -2.27
C LEU A 67 1.68 -6.82 -2.24
N ASP A 68 1.04 -7.40 -1.25
CA ASP A 68 0.93 -8.85 -1.11
C ASP A 68 0.22 -9.48 -2.30
N ASN A 69 -0.88 -8.88 -2.76
CA ASN A 69 -1.62 -9.36 -3.93
C ASN A 69 -0.83 -9.20 -5.23
N SER A 70 -0.05 -8.12 -5.36
CA SER A 70 0.84 -7.92 -6.50
C SER A 70 1.96 -8.97 -6.54
N LEU A 71 2.53 -9.31 -5.39
CA LEU A 71 3.54 -10.36 -5.27
C LEU A 71 2.96 -11.73 -5.57
N THR A 72 1.73 -12.02 -5.16
CA THR A 72 1.02 -13.25 -5.48
C THR A 72 0.82 -13.39 -6.99
N LEU A 73 0.39 -12.32 -7.66
CA LEU A 73 0.24 -12.32 -9.12
C LEU A 73 1.58 -12.52 -9.83
N ALA A 74 2.65 -11.91 -9.34
CA ALA A 74 3.99 -12.09 -9.89
C ALA A 74 4.44 -13.56 -9.75
N ASP A 75 4.18 -14.19 -8.63
CA ASP A 75 4.50 -15.60 -8.40
C ASP A 75 3.72 -16.51 -9.38
N TRP A 76 2.42 -16.26 -9.59
CA TRP A 76 1.60 -17.02 -10.53
C TRP A 76 2.01 -16.79 -11.98
N GLU A 77 2.58 -15.66 -12.31
CA GLU A 77 3.12 -15.40 -13.66
C GLU A 77 4.35 -16.27 -13.94
N ILE A 78 5.20 -16.46 -12.92
CA ILE A 78 6.38 -17.33 -13.00
C ILE A 78 5.97 -18.81 -12.92
N HIS A 79 4.95 -19.12 -12.12
CA HIS A 79 4.46 -20.48 -11.87
C HIS A 79 2.97 -20.59 -12.24
N PRO A 80 2.61 -20.55 -13.55
CA PRO A 80 1.21 -20.50 -13.99
C PRO A 80 0.38 -21.74 -13.63
N ASP A 81 1.03 -22.88 -13.36
CA ASP A 81 0.36 -24.13 -12.99
C ASP A 81 0.11 -24.26 -11.47
N THR A 82 0.29 -23.19 -10.71
CA THR A 82 0.05 -23.19 -9.26
C THR A 82 -1.42 -23.55 -8.97
N PRO A 83 -1.69 -24.58 -8.13
CA PRO A 83 -3.06 -24.93 -7.77
C PRO A 83 -3.79 -23.77 -7.10
N GLY A 84 -5.02 -23.50 -7.54
CA GLY A 84 -5.83 -22.40 -6.99
C GLY A 84 -5.47 -21.01 -7.49
N ALA A 85 -4.51 -20.89 -8.42
CA ALA A 85 -4.17 -19.59 -9.01
C ALA A 85 -5.36 -19.03 -9.80
N ASP A 86 -5.79 -17.82 -9.44
CA ASP A 86 -6.89 -17.13 -10.11
C ASP A 86 -6.58 -15.62 -10.15
N PRO A 87 -5.79 -15.16 -11.14
CA PRO A 87 -5.39 -13.76 -11.24
C PRO A 87 -6.57 -12.80 -11.33
N GLY A 88 -7.62 -13.13 -12.08
CA GLY A 88 -8.79 -12.30 -12.22
C GLY A 88 -9.52 -12.08 -10.89
N ARG A 89 -9.60 -13.11 -10.07
CA ARG A 89 -10.22 -13.01 -8.74
C ARG A 89 -9.42 -12.09 -7.82
N ILE A 90 -8.10 -12.27 -7.75
CA ILE A 90 -7.22 -11.44 -6.92
C ILE A 90 -7.28 -9.97 -7.36
N MET A 91 -7.22 -9.71 -8.67
CA MET A 91 -7.34 -8.36 -9.19
C MET A 91 -8.69 -7.73 -8.85
N GLY A 92 -9.79 -8.47 -9.05
CA GLY A 92 -11.13 -8.01 -8.74
C GLY A 92 -11.32 -7.72 -7.25
N GLN A 93 -10.83 -8.58 -6.38
CA GLN A 93 -10.89 -8.38 -4.93
C GLN A 93 -10.07 -7.16 -4.50
N THR A 94 -8.88 -6.99 -5.05
CA THR A 94 -8.01 -5.85 -4.72
C THR A 94 -8.65 -4.53 -5.14
N LEU A 95 -9.11 -4.44 -6.39
CA LEU A 95 -9.75 -3.23 -6.89
C LEU A 95 -11.07 -2.93 -6.16
N GLY A 96 -11.84 -3.97 -5.84
CA GLY A 96 -13.07 -3.83 -5.06
C GLY A 96 -12.82 -3.30 -3.65
N ALA A 97 -11.76 -3.75 -2.98
CA ALA A 97 -11.35 -3.24 -1.67
C ALA A 97 -10.88 -1.77 -1.74
N LEU A 98 -10.25 -1.37 -2.84
CA LEU A 98 -9.75 -0.01 -3.03
C LEU A 98 -10.84 1.03 -3.33
N VAL A 99 -12.07 0.61 -3.57
CA VAL A 99 -13.22 1.53 -3.67
C VAL A 99 -13.49 2.22 -2.34
N ALA A 100 -13.18 1.58 -1.22
CA ALA A 100 -13.28 2.20 0.11
C ALA A 100 -12.31 3.39 0.21
N PRO A 101 -12.68 4.46 0.96
CA PRO A 101 -11.79 5.61 1.16
C PRO A 101 -10.45 5.22 1.75
N ALA A 102 -9.44 5.94 1.32
CA ALA A 102 -8.06 5.73 1.78
C ALA A 102 -7.86 6.02 3.27
#